data_ef0cd8a2aa45486a0bd0580f06167a89
#
_entry.id   ef0cd8a2aa45486a0bd0580f06167a89
#
_cell.length_a   1.000
_cell.length_b   1.000
_cell.length_c   1.000
_cell.angle_alpha   90.00
_cell.angle_beta   90.00
_cell.angle_gamma   90.00
#
_symmetry.space_group_name_H-M   'P 1'
#
loop_
_entity.id
_entity.type
_entity.pdbx_description
1 polymer ?
#
loop_
_entity_poly.entity_id
_entity_poly.type
_entity_poly.pdbx_seq_one_letter_code
_entity_poly.pdbx_strand_id
1 'polypeptide(L)'
;MMNEITERETDYILQHIDSEGDYLYRLYRATNIHLLRGRMASGHLQGRLLKMLVHMIRPKNILEVGTFSGYSAISMAEGLEDGGCLFTYEINDELEPFTRPWIEGSEVADKIVFTIGDAIVEAPKLGITFDMVFLDGDKRTYLEAYEMALGIVRPGGFILADNTLWDGHVLEEARPADRQTLGIEHFNDFVANDPRVERVILPLRDGLTIIRKKG
;
A
#
# COMPACT_ATOMS: atom_id res chain seq x y z
N MET A 1 6.08 22.61 -12.70
CA MET A 1 7.22 21.81 -12.23
C MET A 1 6.88 21.37 -10.82
N MET A 2 6.52 20.10 -10.60
CA MET A 2 6.60 19.52 -9.25
C MET A 2 8.08 19.50 -8.90
N ASN A 3 8.49 20.25 -7.88
CA ASN A 3 9.84 20.14 -7.37
C ASN A 3 9.96 18.74 -6.74
N GLU A 4 10.86 17.92 -7.27
CA GLU A 4 11.32 16.75 -6.52
C GLU A 4 11.74 17.23 -5.13
N ILE A 5 11.22 16.55 -4.10
CA ILE A 5 11.65 16.81 -2.72
C ILE A 5 13.15 16.51 -2.68
N THR A 6 13.95 17.52 -2.36
CA THR A 6 15.41 17.37 -2.28
C THR A 6 15.79 16.43 -1.13
N GLU A 7 16.99 15.84 -1.18
CA GLU A 7 17.51 15.05 -0.03
C GLU A 7 17.45 15.86 1.29
N ARG A 8 17.76 17.17 1.23
CA ARG A 8 17.71 18.06 2.42
C ARG A 8 16.28 18.22 2.96
N GLU A 9 15.27 18.30 2.10
CA GLU A 9 13.87 18.37 2.52
C GLU A 9 13.41 17.03 3.09
N THR A 10 13.84 15.92 2.50
CA THR A 10 13.59 14.58 3.04
C THR A 10 14.19 14.42 4.42
N ASP A 11 15.46 14.80 4.60
CA ASP A 11 16.13 14.76 5.90
C ASP A 11 15.43 15.63 6.93
N TYR A 12 15.01 16.84 6.53
CA TYR A 12 14.25 17.74 7.42
C TYR A 12 12.92 17.10 7.84
N ILE A 13 12.16 16.52 6.90
CA ILE A 13 10.88 15.85 7.19
C ILE A 13 11.10 14.69 8.17
N LEU A 14 12.08 13.82 7.89
CA LEU A 14 12.36 12.66 8.74
C LEU A 14 12.82 13.01 10.16
N GLN A 15 13.45 14.18 10.34
CA GLN A 15 13.82 14.71 11.66
C GLN A 15 12.65 15.32 12.44
N HIS A 16 11.51 15.61 11.77
CA HIS A 16 10.36 16.31 12.34
C HIS A 16 9.08 15.48 12.38
N ILE A 17 9.16 14.19 12.05
CA ILE A 17 8.06 13.24 12.19
C ILE A 17 8.39 12.20 13.27
N ASP A 18 7.37 11.46 13.72
CA ASP A 18 7.57 10.37 14.68
C ASP A 18 8.51 9.31 14.12
N SER A 19 9.35 8.74 14.98
CA SER A 19 10.23 7.64 14.63
C SER A 19 9.41 6.44 14.12
N GLU A 20 9.97 5.72 13.14
CA GLU A 20 9.42 4.43 12.73
C GLU A 20 9.61 3.32 13.79
N GLY A 21 10.47 3.56 14.77
CA GLY A 21 10.86 2.60 15.81
C GLY A 21 11.93 1.60 15.33
N ASP A 22 12.62 0.99 16.30
CA ASP A 22 13.76 0.11 16.03
C ASP A 22 13.38 -1.13 15.20
N TYR A 23 12.16 -1.63 15.35
CA TYR A 23 11.71 -2.83 14.64
C TYR A 23 11.56 -2.57 13.14
N LEU A 24 10.81 -1.55 12.75
CA LEU A 24 10.61 -1.18 11.35
C LEU A 24 11.92 -0.70 10.70
N TYR A 25 12.76 0.03 11.44
CA TYR A 25 14.10 0.42 10.96
C TYR A 25 14.96 -0.82 10.62
N ARG A 26 14.99 -1.83 11.49
CA ARG A 26 15.71 -3.08 11.24
C ARG A 26 15.13 -3.86 10.06
N LEU A 27 13.80 -3.93 9.96
CA LEU A 27 13.11 -4.55 8.83
C LEU A 27 13.47 -3.85 7.51
N TYR A 28 13.40 -2.51 7.47
CA TYR A 28 13.75 -1.73 6.28
C TYR A 28 15.20 -1.98 5.86
N ARG A 29 16.13 -1.97 6.83
CA ARG A 29 17.52 -2.28 6.58
C ARG A 29 17.74 -3.70 6.07
N ALA A 30 17.10 -4.71 6.68
CA ALA A 30 17.17 -6.10 6.26
C ALA A 30 16.61 -6.28 4.85
N THR A 31 15.49 -5.64 4.53
CA THR A 31 14.88 -5.62 3.19
C THR A 31 15.89 -5.14 2.13
N ASN A 32 16.57 -4.03 2.39
CA ASN A 32 17.56 -3.49 1.45
C ASN A 32 18.84 -4.34 1.32
N ILE A 33 19.16 -5.14 2.33
CA ILE A 33 20.35 -6.02 2.30
C ILE A 33 20.04 -7.36 1.63
N HIS A 34 18.86 -7.93 1.86
CA HIS A 34 18.56 -9.33 1.52
C HIS A 34 17.59 -9.51 0.36
N LEU A 35 16.74 -8.51 0.06
CA LEU A 35 15.76 -8.63 -1.01
C LEU A 35 16.17 -7.86 -2.25
N LEU A 36 15.84 -8.42 -3.42
CA LEU A 36 15.92 -7.69 -4.66
C LEU A 36 14.97 -6.50 -4.63
N ARG A 37 15.43 -5.35 -5.12
CA ARG A 37 14.64 -4.11 -5.19
C ARG A 37 14.16 -3.62 -3.80
N GLY A 38 15.01 -3.67 -2.77
CA GLY A 38 14.69 -3.24 -1.41
C GLY A 38 14.03 -1.86 -1.32
N ARG A 39 14.29 -0.96 -2.30
CA ARG A 39 13.65 0.35 -2.43
C ARG A 39 12.11 0.31 -2.59
N MET A 40 11.52 -0.86 -2.91
CA MET A 40 10.07 -1.04 -2.99
C MET A 40 9.39 -0.95 -1.63
N ALA A 41 10.11 -1.19 -0.54
CA ALA A 41 9.54 -1.00 0.79
C ALA A 41 9.10 0.46 1.00
N SER A 42 7.95 0.65 1.62
CA SER A 42 7.33 1.98 1.82
C SER A 42 8.24 2.97 2.54
N GLY A 43 9.03 2.50 3.52
CA GLY A 43 9.96 3.33 4.29
C GLY A 43 9.29 4.24 5.31
N HIS A 44 10.12 5.01 6.05
CA HIS A 44 9.73 5.72 7.26
C HIS A 44 8.56 6.69 7.05
N LEU A 45 8.67 7.62 6.10
CA LEU A 45 7.63 8.66 5.90
C LEU A 45 6.28 8.04 5.51
N GLN A 46 6.28 7.14 4.54
CA GLN A 46 5.03 6.51 4.08
C GLN A 46 4.46 5.57 5.14
N GLY A 47 5.30 4.83 5.86
CA GLY A 47 4.85 3.99 6.97
C GLY A 47 4.15 4.80 8.06
N ARG A 48 4.70 5.97 8.44
CA ARG A 48 4.04 6.84 9.43
C ARG A 48 2.75 7.45 8.89
N LEU A 49 2.71 7.80 7.61
CA LEU A 49 1.47 8.26 6.97
C LEU A 49 0.40 7.16 6.97
N LEU A 50 0.74 5.93 6.58
CA LEU A 50 -0.21 4.81 6.58
C LEU A 50 -0.77 4.57 7.99
N LYS A 51 0.08 4.55 9.02
CA LYS A 51 -0.36 4.48 10.42
C LYS A 51 -1.31 5.62 10.79
N MET A 52 -0.99 6.86 10.40
CA MET A 52 -1.84 8.02 10.67
C MET A 52 -3.19 7.92 9.96
N LEU A 53 -3.22 7.45 8.70
CA LEU A 53 -4.46 7.22 7.97
C LEU A 53 -5.32 6.14 8.64
N VAL A 54 -4.70 5.07 9.15
CA VAL A 54 -5.43 4.05 9.92
C VAL A 54 -6.04 4.64 11.18
N HIS A 55 -5.31 5.48 11.94
CA HIS A 55 -5.87 6.19 13.10
C HIS A 55 -7.04 7.12 12.73
N MET A 56 -6.97 7.80 11.57
CA MET A 56 -8.03 8.72 11.11
C MET A 56 -9.26 7.97 10.61
N ILE A 57 -9.07 6.89 9.85
CA ILE A 57 -10.14 6.07 9.25
C ILE A 57 -10.80 5.15 10.29
N ARG A 58 -10.01 4.68 11.27
CA ARG A 58 -10.40 3.72 12.31
C ARG A 58 -11.02 2.45 11.71
N PRO A 59 -10.34 1.79 10.76
CA PRO A 59 -10.84 0.60 10.10
C PRO A 59 -10.85 -0.57 11.10
N LYS A 60 -11.86 -1.44 10.97
CA LYS A 60 -11.87 -2.73 11.64
C LYS A 60 -11.16 -3.79 10.79
N ASN A 61 -11.38 -3.76 9.48
CA ASN A 61 -10.77 -4.68 8.55
C ASN A 61 -10.00 -3.91 7.46
N ILE A 62 -8.71 -4.23 7.33
CA ILE A 62 -7.85 -3.72 6.25
C ILE A 62 -7.48 -4.87 5.33
N LEU A 63 -7.54 -4.65 4.01
CA LEU A 63 -6.92 -5.52 3.02
C LEU A 63 -5.67 -4.84 2.46
N GLU A 64 -4.58 -5.58 2.34
CA GLU A 64 -3.39 -5.17 1.60
C GLU A 64 -3.15 -6.13 0.43
N VAL A 65 -2.92 -5.57 -0.75
CA VAL A 65 -2.56 -6.29 -1.98
C VAL A 65 -1.10 -6.01 -2.28
N GLY A 66 -0.22 -6.98 -2.05
CA GLY A 66 1.24 -6.86 -2.14
C GLY A 66 1.87 -6.63 -0.77
N THR A 67 2.33 -7.70 -0.11
CA THR A 67 2.97 -7.65 1.21
C THR A 67 4.44 -7.26 1.12
N PHE A 68 5.14 -7.77 0.10
CA PHE A 68 6.59 -7.67 -0.06
C PHE A 68 7.33 -8.05 1.23
N SER A 69 7.98 -7.09 1.90
CA SER A 69 8.71 -7.34 3.15
C SER A 69 7.87 -7.30 4.42
N GLY A 70 6.60 -6.88 4.33
CA GLY A 70 5.69 -6.67 5.45
C GLY A 70 5.80 -5.30 6.14
N TYR A 71 6.59 -4.37 5.59
CA TYR A 71 6.81 -3.06 6.21
C TYR A 71 5.52 -2.24 6.30
N SER A 72 4.76 -2.12 5.21
CA SER A 72 3.46 -1.43 5.16
C SER A 72 2.41 -2.13 6.02
N ALA A 73 2.35 -3.47 5.97
CA ALA A 73 1.45 -4.26 6.81
C ALA A 73 1.64 -3.97 8.30
N ILE A 74 2.89 -4.03 8.80
CA ILE A 74 3.21 -3.74 10.20
C ILE A 74 2.90 -2.27 10.53
N SER A 75 3.27 -1.33 9.63
CA SER A 75 2.99 0.10 9.82
C SER A 75 1.49 0.40 9.95
N MET A 76 0.64 -0.23 9.13
CA MET A 76 -0.81 -0.09 9.21
C MET A 76 -1.37 -0.77 10.47
N ALA A 77 -0.88 -1.97 10.79
CA ALA A 77 -1.34 -2.72 11.96
C ALA A 77 -1.03 -2.02 13.29
N GLU A 78 0.06 -1.24 13.37
CA GLU A 78 0.34 -0.37 14.52
C GLU A 78 -0.74 0.69 14.76
N GLY A 79 -1.47 1.09 13.71
CA GLY A 79 -2.56 2.07 13.80
C GLY A 79 -3.92 1.45 14.12
N LEU A 80 -4.07 0.12 14.05
CA LEU A 80 -5.32 -0.57 14.31
C LEU A 80 -5.69 -0.55 15.79
N GLU A 81 -6.96 -0.28 16.08
CA GLU A 81 -7.54 -0.44 17.41
C GLU A 81 -7.65 -1.92 17.79
N ASP A 82 -7.96 -2.18 19.07
CA ASP A 82 -8.17 -3.54 19.56
C ASP A 82 -9.32 -4.23 18.81
N GLY A 83 -9.07 -5.46 18.37
CA GLY A 83 -10.00 -6.25 17.56
C GLY A 83 -10.04 -5.87 16.08
N GLY A 84 -9.19 -4.94 15.63
CA GLY A 84 -8.94 -4.68 14.21
C GLY A 84 -8.04 -5.75 13.61
N CYS A 85 -8.20 -6.03 12.30
CA CYS A 85 -7.42 -7.04 11.60
C CYS A 85 -7.00 -6.53 10.21
N LEU A 86 -5.76 -6.85 9.85
CA LEU A 86 -5.17 -6.60 8.55
C LEU A 86 -4.93 -7.93 7.84
N PHE A 87 -5.51 -8.09 6.66
CA PHE A 87 -5.31 -9.23 5.77
C PHE A 87 -4.36 -8.79 4.66
N THR A 88 -3.19 -9.42 4.57
CA THR A 88 -2.19 -9.09 3.55
C THR A 88 -1.84 -10.29 2.70
N TYR A 89 -1.74 -10.07 1.39
CA TYR A 89 -1.49 -11.11 0.40
C TYR A 89 -0.23 -10.82 -0.40
N GLU A 90 0.59 -11.87 -0.56
CA GLU A 90 1.77 -11.87 -1.42
C GLU A 90 1.66 -12.98 -2.45
N ILE A 91 1.80 -12.64 -3.73
CA ILE A 91 1.72 -13.63 -4.81
C ILE A 91 3.04 -14.39 -5.03
N ASN A 92 4.17 -13.77 -4.63
CA ASN A 92 5.48 -14.39 -4.76
C ASN A 92 5.83 -15.17 -3.49
N ASP A 93 5.73 -16.50 -3.54
CA ASP A 93 6.02 -17.40 -2.41
C ASP A 93 7.50 -17.41 -2.01
N GLU A 94 8.42 -16.99 -2.90
CA GLU A 94 9.84 -16.87 -2.57
C GLU A 94 10.11 -15.81 -1.49
N LEU A 95 9.18 -14.88 -1.27
CA LEU A 95 9.30 -13.87 -0.21
C LEU A 95 8.88 -14.38 1.17
N GLU A 96 8.12 -15.47 1.25
CA GLU A 96 7.57 -15.98 2.51
C GLU A 96 8.65 -16.24 3.57
N PRO A 97 9.80 -16.91 3.25
CA PRO A 97 10.84 -17.19 4.23
C PRO A 97 11.47 -15.95 4.86
N PHE A 98 11.44 -14.82 4.14
CA PHE A 98 11.89 -13.53 4.68
C PHE A 98 10.76 -12.83 5.43
N THR A 99 9.59 -12.69 4.83
CA THR A 99 8.52 -11.82 5.29
C THR A 99 7.80 -12.36 6.53
N ARG A 100 7.50 -13.67 6.56
CA ARG A 100 6.75 -14.29 7.66
C ARG A 100 7.41 -14.10 9.03
N PRO A 101 8.72 -14.35 9.21
CA PRO A 101 9.38 -14.13 10.50
C PRO A 101 9.32 -12.67 10.99
N TRP A 102 9.35 -11.70 10.07
CA TRP A 102 9.23 -10.29 10.43
C TRP A 102 7.82 -9.92 10.87
N ILE A 103 6.79 -10.47 10.22
CA ILE A 103 5.40 -10.23 10.65
C ILE A 103 5.16 -10.90 12.01
N GLU A 104 5.49 -12.17 12.15
CA GLU A 104 5.27 -12.95 13.37
C GLU A 104 6.09 -12.46 14.58
N GLY A 105 7.25 -11.85 14.34
CA GLY A 105 8.11 -11.26 15.38
C GLY A 105 7.72 -9.83 15.77
N SER A 106 6.75 -9.21 15.13
CA SER A 106 6.31 -7.85 15.43
C SER A 106 5.36 -7.80 16.63
N GLU A 107 5.30 -6.66 17.33
CA GLU A 107 4.36 -6.42 18.43
C GLU A 107 2.88 -6.42 18.01
N VAL A 108 2.61 -6.38 16.71
CA VAL A 108 1.27 -6.36 16.12
C VAL A 108 0.94 -7.62 15.32
N ALA A 109 1.71 -8.70 15.54
CA ALA A 109 1.56 -9.98 14.83
C ALA A 109 0.14 -10.55 14.92
N ASP A 110 -0.50 -10.39 16.07
CA ASP A 110 -1.87 -10.85 16.34
C ASP A 110 -2.96 -10.13 15.55
N LYS A 111 -2.63 -8.95 14.98
CA LYS A 111 -3.52 -8.15 14.13
C LYS A 111 -3.33 -8.43 12.64
N ILE A 112 -2.36 -9.26 12.23
CA ILE A 112 -1.99 -9.48 10.83
C ILE A 112 -2.24 -10.92 10.41
N VAL A 113 -3.02 -11.10 9.35
CA VAL A 113 -3.21 -12.38 8.65
C VAL A 113 -2.44 -12.32 7.33
N PHE A 114 -1.26 -12.95 7.30
CA PHE A 114 -0.41 -13.03 6.12
C PHE A 114 -0.66 -14.30 5.32
N THR A 115 -0.98 -14.16 4.05
CA THR A 115 -1.31 -15.27 3.13
C THR A 115 -0.51 -15.18 1.84
N ILE A 116 0.08 -16.29 1.42
CA ILE A 116 0.63 -16.44 0.06
C ILE A 116 -0.53 -16.78 -0.88
N GLY A 117 -0.74 -15.92 -1.88
CA GLY A 117 -1.82 -16.07 -2.85
C GLY A 117 -2.16 -14.77 -3.57
N ASP A 118 -3.01 -14.89 -4.58
CA ASP A 118 -3.54 -13.74 -5.32
C ASP A 118 -4.71 -13.10 -4.56
N ALA A 119 -4.49 -11.89 -4.07
CA ALA A 119 -5.49 -11.11 -3.34
C ALA A 119 -6.78 -10.90 -4.16
N ILE A 120 -6.65 -10.69 -5.48
CA ILE A 120 -7.80 -10.45 -6.37
C ILE A 120 -8.76 -11.64 -6.35
N VAL A 121 -8.20 -12.85 -6.25
CA VAL A 121 -8.96 -14.12 -6.25
C VAL A 121 -9.40 -14.51 -4.84
N GLU A 122 -8.53 -14.35 -3.85
CA GLU A 122 -8.72 -14.91 -2.50
C GLU A 122 -9.49 -13.99 -1.56
N ALA A 123 -9.26 -12.67 -1.61
CA ALA A 123 -9.89 -11.74 -0.68
C ALA A 123 -11.44 -11.74 -0.76
N PRO A 124 -12.08 -11.80 -1.94
CA PRO A 124 -13.54 -11.89 -2.03
C PRO A 124 -14.13 -13.16 -1.38
N LYS A 125 -13.39 -14.26 -1.35
CA LYS A 125 -13.84 -15.54 -0.77
C LYS A 125 -13.95 -15.50 0.75
N LEU A 126 -13.28 -14.53 1.41
CA LEU A 126 -13.37 -14.36 2.85
C LEU A 126 -14.78 -13.95 3.31
N GLY A 127 -15.60 -13.38 2.44
CA GLY A 127 -16.94 -12.87 2.79
C GLY A 127 -16.90 -11.72 3.79
N ILE A 128 -15.75 -11.05 3.92
CA ILE A 128 -15.51 -9.92 4.83
C ILE A 128 -15.78 -8.62 4.08
N THR A 129 -16.42 -7.68 4.74
CA THR A 129 -16.49 -6.30 4.28
C THR A 129 -15.31 -5.52 4.85
N PHE A 130 -14.55 -4.85 4.00
CA PHE A 130 -13.38 -4.08 4.39
C PHE A 130 -13.72 -2.59 4.56
N ASP A 131 -13.03 -1.93 5.48
CA ASP A 131 -13.13 -0.47 5.70
C ASP A 131 -12.08 0.28 4.90
N MET A 132 -10.93 -0.36 4.70
CA MET A 132 -9.79 0.18 3.99
C MET A 132 -9.10 -0.91 3.16
N VAL A 133 -8.67 -0.57 1.95
CA VAL A 133 -7.85 -1.43 1.09
C VAL A 133 -6.60 -0.66 0.70
N PHE A 134 -5.42 -1.26 0.80
CA PHE A 134 -4.15 -0.74 0.30
C PHE A 134 -3.70 -1.55 -0.90
N LEU A 135 -3.60 -0.91 -2.07
CA LEU A 135 -3.16 -1.50 -3.33
C LEU A 135 -1.70 -1.14 -3.57
N ASP A 136 -0.81 -2.13 -3.49
CA ASP A 136 0.62 -2.03 -3.80
C ASP A 136 1.14 -3.28 -4.51
N GLY A 137 0.32 -3.86 -5.35
CA GLY A 137 0.65 -5.02 -6.17
C GLY A 137 1.20 -4.67 -7.55
N ASP A 138 1.14 -5.66 -8.46
CA ASP A 138 1.56 -5.54 -9.85
C ASP A 138 0.70 -4.49 -10.59
N LYS A 139 1.36 -3.50 -11.18
CA LYS A 139 0.69 -2.37 -11.84
C LYS A 139 -0.08 -2.79 -13.10
N ARG A 140 0.26 -3.93 -13.71
CA ARG A 140 -0.48 -4.49 -14.86
C ARG A 140 -1.90 -4.93 -14.52
N THR A 141 -2.16 -5.26 -13.26
CA THR A 141 -3.47 -5.73 -12.75
C THR A 141 -4.13 -4.70 -11.83
N TYR A 142 -3.68 -3.45 -11.84
CA TYR A 142 -4.15 -2.42 -10.91
C TYR A 142 -5.65 -2.11 -11.05
N LEU A 143 -6.16 -2.09 -12.29
CA LEU A 143 -7.59 -1.86 -12.51
C LEU A 143 -8.44 -3.03 -12.00
N GLU A 144 -7.99 -4.28 -12.20
CA GLU A 144 -8.68 -5.47 -11.69
C GLU A 144 -8.67 -5.48 -10.15
N ALA A 145 -7.52 -5.15 -9.54
CA ALA A 145 -7.39 -5.02 -8.09
C ALA A 145 -8.31 -3.90 -7.53
N TYR A 146 -8.44 -2.78 -8.24
CA TYR A 146 -9.34 -1.70 -7.87
C TYR A 146 -10.82 -2.12 -7.93
N GLU A 147 -11.25 -2.76 -9.01
CA GLU A 147 -12.63 -3.23 -9.13
C GLU A 147 -12.96 -4.28 -8.08
N MET A 148 -12.05 -5.19 -7.80
CA MET A 148 -12.18 -6.14 -6.69
C MET A 148 -12.32 -5.39 -5.36
N ALA A 149 -11.40 -4.47 -5.06
CA ALA A 149 -11.40 -3.68 -3.82
C ALA A 149 -12.70 -2.87 -3.67
N LEU A 150 -13.16 -2.24 -4.76
CA LEU A 150 -14.42 -1.49 -4.76
C LEU A 150 -15.63 -2.40 -4.50
N GLY A 151 -15.57 -3.67 -4.93
CA GLY A 151 -16.61 -4.67 -4.66
C GLY A 151 -16.74 -5.06 -3.19
N ILE A 152 -15.62 -5.12 -2.46
CA ILE A 152 -15.58 -5.61 -1.07
C ILE A 152 -15.44 -4.52 -0.01
N VAL A 153 -15.05 -3.30 -0.40
CA VAL A 153 -14.99 -2.16 0.53
C VAL A 153 -16.39 -1.61 0.78
N ARG A 154 -16.69 -1.26 2.06
CA ARG A 154 -18.00 -0.69 2.41
C ARG A 154 -18.24 0.68 1.77
N PRO A 155 -19.50 1.11 1.62
CA PRO A 155 -19.79 2.51 1.33
C PRO A 155 -19.16 3.44 2.38
N GLY A 156 -18.54 4.54 1.93
CA GLY A 156 -17.76 5.45 2.77
C GLY A 156 -16.38 4.95 3.18
N GLY A 157 -15.98 3.72 2.80
CA GLY A 157 -14.64 3.18 3.02
C GLY A 157 -13.63 3.70 2.01
N PHE A 158 -12.36 3.36 2.22
CA PHE A 158 -11.24 3.92 1.49
C PHE A 158 -10.42 2.86 0.75
N ILE A 159 -9.93 3.23 -0.43
CA ILE A 159 -8.91 2.51 -1.17
C ILE A 159 -7.71 3.44 -1.32
N LEU A 160 -6.53 3.00 -0.89
CA LEU A 160 -5.27 3.70 -1.05
C LEU A 160 -4.49 2.97 -2.15
N ALA A 161 -4.11 3.66 -3.22
CA ALA A 161 -3.34 3.08 -4.32
C ALA A 161 -1.96 3.72 -4.40
N ASP A 162 -0.91 2.92 -4.25
CA ASP A 162 0.48 3.38 -4.26
C ASP A 162 1.06 3.44 -5.68
N ASN A 163 2.10 4.23 -5.85
CA ASN A 163 2.87 4.44 -7.08
C ASN A 163 2.05 4.94 -8.28
N THR A 164 1.02 5.75 -8.04
CA THR A 164 0.12 6.21 -9.10
C THR A 164 0.71 7.32 -9.98
N LEU A 165 1.85 7.92 -9.60
CA LEU A 165 2.66 8.81 -10.43
C LEU A 165 3.82 8.10 -11.12
N TRP A 166 4.19 6.89 -10.67
CA TRP A 166 5.12 5.97 -11.30
C TRP A 166 6.44 6.61 -11.73
N ASP A 167 7.20 7.20 -10.77
CA ASP A 167 8.46 7.95 -11.03
C ASP A 167 8.31 9.05 -12.11
N GLY A 168 7.09 9.56 -12.32
CA GLY A 168 6.78 10.55 -13.36
C GLY A 168 6.55 9.98 -14.77
N HIS A 169 6.68 8.66 -14.96
CA HIS A 169 6.47 8.01 -16.27
C HIS A 169 5.05 8.23 -16.83
N VAL A 170 4.04 8.46 -15.97
CA VAL A 170 2.69 8.81 -16.41
C VAL A 170 2.58 10.17 -17.10
N LEU A 171 3.65 10.97 -17.10
CA LEU A 171 3.72 12.27 -17.78
C LEU A 171 4.38 12.17 -19.17
N GLU A 172 4.89 11.00 -19.52
CA GLU A 172 5.56 10.71 -20.78
C GLU A 172 4.71 9.75 -21.63
N GLU A 173 4.96 9.71 -22.94
CA GLU A 173 4.30 8.72 -23.79
C GLU A 173 4.81 7.32 -23.48
N ALA A 174 3.93 6.47 -22.95
CA ALA A 174 4.30 5.10 -22.57
C ALA A 174 4.67 4.26 -23.81
N ARG A 175 5.76 3.51 -23.71
CA ARG A 175 6.12 2.56 -24.76
C ARG A 175 5.15 1.37 -24.77
N PRO A 176 4.73 0.85 -25.95
CA PRO A 176 3.79 -0.27 -26.01
C PRO A 176 4.24 -1.54 -25.26
N ALA A 177 5.54 -1.70 -25.04
CA ALA A 177 6.10 -2.82 -24.26
C ALA A 177 6.09 -2.57 -22.75
N ASP A 178 5.93 -1.34 -22.29
CA ASP A 178 5.91 -0.96 -20.88
C ASP A 178 4.52 -1.14 -20.29
N ARG A 179 4.18 -2.40 -20.02
CA ARG A 179 2.87 -2.77 -19.50
C ARG A 179 2.59 -2.26 -18.08
N GLN A 180 3.63 -1.93 -17.32
CA GLN A 180 3.47 -1.38 -15.96
C GLN A 180 2.96 0.07 -16.05
N THR A 181 3.63 0.91 -16.83
CA THR A 181 3.22 2.31 -17.06
C THR A 181 1.81 2.36 -17.67
N LEU A 182 1.55 1.58 -18.71
CA LEU A 182 0.22 1.51 -19.35
C LEU A 182 -0.87 1.05 -18.35
N GLY A 183 -0.56 0.14 -17.44
CA GLY A 183 -1.50 -0.31 -16.41
C GLY A 183 -1.86 0.81 -15.43
N ILE A 184 -0.87 1.60 -14.99
CA ILE A 184 -1.09 2.76 -14.11
C ILE A 184 -1.84 3.88 -14.83
N GLU A 185 -1.48 4.21 -16.07
CA GLU A 185 -2.22 5.21 -16.87
C GLU A 185 -3.69 4.82 -16.99
N HIS A 186 -3.95 3.57 -17.39
CA HIS A 186 -5.31 3.06 -17.52
C HIS A 186 -6.08 3.11 -16.20
N PHE A 187 -5.44 2.72 -15.08
CA PHE A 187 -6.03 2.84 -13.74
C PHE A 187 -6.35 4.29 -13.39
N ASN A 188 -5.40 5.21 -13.57
CA ASN A 188 -5.57 6.62 -13.25
C ASN A 188 -6.72 7.25 -14.06
N ASP A 189 -6.76 6.99 -15.36
CA ASP A 189 -7.81 7.51 -16.26
C ASP A 189 -9.18 6.94 -15.91
N PHE A 190 -9.25 5.65 -15.59
CA PHE A 190 -10.49 5.00 -15.18
C PHE A 190 -11.02 5.60 -13.89
N VAL A 191 -10.18 5.65 -12.84
CA VAL A 191 -10.56 6.20 -11.52
C VAL A 191 -10.90 7.68 -11.61
N ALA A 192 -10.20 8.45 -12.47
CA ALA A 192 -10.51 9.87 -12.71
C ALA A 192 -11.94 10.09 -13.22
N ASN A 193 -12.52 9.13 -13.91
CA ASN A 193 -13.86 9.23 -14.50
C ASN A 193 -14.90 8.36 -13.76
N ASP A 194 -14.53 7.68 -12.68
CA ASP A 194 -15.45 6.79 -11.94
C ASP A 194 -16.41 7.62 -11.05
N PRO A 195 -17.71 7.63 -11.34
CA PRO A 195 -18.69 8.37 -10.53
C PRO A 195 -18.94 7.73 -9.16
N ARG A 196 -18.53 6.48 -8.93
CA ARG A 196 -18.74 5.73 -7.69
C ARG A 196 -17.85 6.20 -6.55
N VAL A 197 -16.82 7.02 -6.84
CA VAL A 197 -15.80 7.39 -5.87
C VAL A 197 -15.49 8.89 -5.86
N GLU A 198 -14.88 9.33 -4.76
CA GLU A 198 -14.12 10.58 -4.63
C GLU A 198 -12.63 10.22 -4.55
N ARG A 199 -11.74 11.04 -5.07
CA ARG A 199 -10.30 10.75 -5.15
C ARG A 199 -9.44 12.00 -5.06
N VAL A 200 -8.22 11.80 -4.57
CA VAL A 200 -7.14 12.79 -4.59
C VAL A 200 -5.81 12.06 -4.74
N ILE A 201 -4.89 12.62 -5.51
CA ILE A 201 -3.52 12.11 -5.63
C ILE A 201 -2.62 12.99 -4.78
N LEU A 202 -1.88 12.38 -3.86
CA LEU A 202 -0.83 13.02 -3.10
C LEU A 202 0.52 12.77 -3.78
N PRO A 203 1.36 13.81 -4.00
CA PRO A 203 2.68 13.66 -4.57
C PRO A 203 3.68 13.18 -3.50
N LEU A 204 3.42 12.02 -2.91
CA LEU A 204 4.27 11.37 -1.93
C LEU A 204 5.00 10.23 -2.61
N ARG A 205 6.33 10.24 -2.62
CA ARG A 205 7.15 9.28 -3.37
C ARG A 205 6.64 9.17 -4.82
N ASP A 206 6.25 7.98 -5.24
CA ASP A 206 5.74 7.69 -6.58
C ASP A 206 4.23 7.97 -6.72
N GLY A 207 3.67 8.77 -5.83
CA GLY A 207 2.26 9.12 -5.81
C GLY A 207 1.38 8.15 -5.01
N LEU A 208 0.57 8.70 -4.11
CA LEU A 208 -0.43 7.94 -3.36
C LEU A 208 -1.83 8.49 -3.70
N THR A 209 -2.67 7.67 -4.31
CA THR A 209 -4.06 8.03 -4.58
C THR A 209 -4.94 7.55 -3.43
N ILE A 210 -5.64 8.50 -2.81
CA ILE A 210 -6.67 8.21 -1.81
C ILE A 210 -8.03 8.24 -2.50
N ILE A 211 -8.76 7.14 -2.43
CA ILE A 211 -10.05 6.94 -3.08
C ILE A 211 -11.07 6.61 -1.99
N ARG A 212 -12.21 7.32 -1.98
CA ARG A 212 -13.31 7.05 -1.07
C ARG A 212 -14.52 6.55 -1.87
N LYS A 213 -15.03 5.38 -1.52
CA LYS A 213 -16.29 4.85 -2.10
C LYS A 213 -17.46 5.70 -1.60
N LYS A 214 -18.27 6.21 -2.52
CA LYS A 214 -19.52 6.91 -2.18
C LYS A 214 -20.55 5.94 -1.59
N GLY A 215 -21.51 6.50 -0.86
CA GLY A 215 -22.63 5.74 -0.33
C GLY A 215 -23.72 5.48 -1.39
#